data_5ae298b6693a792e725aee954b5a7970
#
_entry.id   5ae298b6693a792e725aee954b5a7970
#
_cell.length_a   1.000
_cell.length_b   1.000
_cell.length_c   1.000
_cell.angle_alpha   90.00
_cell.angle_beta   90.00
_cell.angle_gamma   90.00
#
_symmetry.space_group_name_H-M   'P 1'
#
loop_
_entity.id
_entity.type
_entity.pdbx_description
1 polymer ?
#
loop_
_entity_poly.entity_id
_entity_poly.type
_entity_poly.pdbx_seq_one_letter_code
_entity_poly.pdbx_strand_id
1 'polypeptide(L)'
;MTTTTSPVNRRQRDDASSNVLSRDYNQLLRWPTAIDPETSEVRLRLGTTIDALVMRAGFGGEVNHQLVQAMLRGPIIVVPGTKVVDWVFLTQPRTPMRQSTIADLVAARVGWYNVGSTIALPAFGATEGDLYWLQRPETDVELPAWGSVVGAIRRTFRLTW
;
A
#
# COMPACT_ATOMS: atom_id res chain seq x y z
N MET A 1 29.57 25.27 -14.02
CA MET A 1 30.14 23.92 -13.70
C MET A 1 29.02 22.94 -13.45
N THR A 2 28.74 22.11 -14.41
CA THR A 2 27.75 21.03 -14.32
C THR A 2 28.44 19.80 -13.72
N THR A 3 28.16 19.49 -12.48
CA THR A 3 28.66 18.27 -11.82
C THR A 3 27.85 17.08 -12.34
N THR A 4 28.38 16.38 -13.33
CA THR A 4 27.83 15.12 -13.81
C THR A 4 28.06 14.06 -12.73
N THR A 5 27.04 13.76 -11.94
CA THR A 5 27.09 12.70 -10.94
C THR A 5 27.16 11.36 -11.69
N SER A 6 28.25 10.63 -11.53
CA SER A 6 28.50 9.33 -12.15
C SER A 6 27.37 8.34 -11.81
N PRO A 7 26.91 7.50 -12.75
CA PRO A 7 25.82 6.52 -12.50
C PRO A 7 26.10 5.53 -11.37
N VAL A 8 27.36 5.23 -11.10
CA VAL A 8 27.79 4.36 -9.99
C VAL A 8 27.47 5.00 -8.63
N ASN A 9 27.60 6.33 -8.52
CA ASN A 9 27.37 7.02 -7.26
C ASN A 9 25.88 7.17 -6.94
N ARG A 10 25.02 7.19 -7.95
CA ARG A 10 23.55 7.21 -7.77
C ARG A 10 23.05 5.86 -7.23
N ARG A 11 23.48 4.73 -7.84
CA ARG A 11 23.10 3.38 -7.39
C ARG A 11 23.51 3.12 -5.93
N GLN A 12 24.73 3.47 -5.55
CA GLN A 12 25.19 3.31 -4.17
C GLN A 12 24.38 4.14 -3.17
N ARG A 13 23.94 5.35 -3.54
CA ARG A 13 23.07 6.17 -2.69
C ARG A 13 21.66 5.60 -2.56
N ASP A 14 21.11 5.11 -3.66
CA ASP A 14 19.78 4.49 -3.68
C ASP A 14 19.77 3.21 -2.85
N ASP A 15 20.81 2.37 -2.96
CA ASP A 15 20.98 1.16 -2.15
C ASP A 15 21.10 1.46 -0.66
N ALA A 16 21.87 2.48 -0.28
CA ALA A 16 22.03 2.89 1.12
C ALA A 16 20.71 3.42 1.70
N SER A 17 19.97 4.23 0.93
CA SER A 17 18.66 4.76 1.34
C SER A 17 17.61 3.65 1.49
N SER A 18 17.60 2.68 0.58
CA SER A 18 16.71 1.52 0.65
C SER A 18 17.02 0.62 1.84
N ASN A 19 18.29 0.44 2.19
CA ASN A 19 18.70 -0.32 3.37
C ASN A 19 18.20 0.32 4.67
N VAL A 20 18.32 1.65 4.80
CA VAL A 20 17.80 2.40 5.96
C VAL A 20 16.29 2.29 6.03
N LEU A 21 15.59 2.49 4.93
CA LEU A 21 14.13 2.41 4.86
C LEU A 21 13.62 1.01 5.23
N SER A 22 14.22 -0.05 4.69
CA SER A 22 13.86 -1.42 5.03
C SER A 22 14.08 -1.72 6.50
N ARG A 23 15.18 -1.25 7.07
CA ARG A 23 15.47 -1.40 8.50
C ARG A 23 14.41 -0.71 9.35
N ASP A 24 14.01 0.50 9.00
CA ASP A 24 12.99 1.25 9.73
C ASP A 24 11.64 0.53 9.70
N TYR A 25 11.20 0.02 8.55
CA TYR A 25 9.98 -0.78 8.46
C TYR A 25 10.05 -2.05 9.30
N ASN A 26 11.17 -2.77 9.27
CA ASN A 26 11.35 -3.99 10.04
C ASN A 26 11.40 -3.73 11.55
N GLN A 27 12.13 -2.72 11.98
CA GLN A 27 12.38 -2.45 13.40
C GLN A 27 11.26 -1.66 14.08
N LEU A 28 10.77 -0.60 13.42
CA LEU A 28 9.78 0.29 14.01
C LEU A 28 8.34 -0.23 13.83
N LEU A 29 8.04 -0.78 12.67
CA LEU A 29 6.70 -1.25 12.34
C LEU A 29 6.56 -2.78 12.39
N ARG A 30 7.67 -3.50 12.49
CA ARG A 30 7.72 -4.97 12.44
C ARG A 30 7.11 -5.55 11.16
N TRP A 31 7.26 -4.83 10.06
CA TRP A 31 6.77 -5.25 8.76
C TRP A 31 7.77 -6.18 8.07
N PRO A 32 7.28 -7.25 7.40
CA PRO A 32 8.13 -8.19 6.68
C PRO A 32 8.58 -7.59 5.34
N THR A 33 9.65 -6.79 5.37
CA THR A 33 10.20 -6.15 4.19
C THR A 33 11.55 -6.74 3.80
N ALA A 34 11.85 -6.69 2.51
CA ALA A 34 13.13 -7.05 1.92
C ALA A 34 13.45 -6.09 0.78
N ILE A 35 14.72 -6.01 0.40
CA ILE A 35 15.16 -5.19 -0.71
C ILE A 35 15.26 -6.07 -1.95
N ASP A 36 14.64 -5.62 -3.04
CA ASP A 36 14.82 -6.24 -4.35
C ASP A 36 16.24 -5.93 -4.87
N PRO A 37 17.07 -6.95 -5.12
CA PRO A 37 18.46 -6.73 -5.53
C PRO A 37 18.59 -6.13 -6.94
N GLU A 38 17.58 -6.26 -7.78
CA GLU A 38 17.59 -5.73 -9.13
C GLU A 38 17.16 -4.28 -9.22
N THR A 39 16.15 -3.89 -8.45
CA THR A 39 15.53 -2.57 -8.51
C THR A 39 15.90 -1.67 -7.34
N SER A 40 16.48 -2.22 -6.27
CA SER A 40 16.73 -1.54 -4.99
C SER A 40 15.45 -1.04 -4.30
N GLU A 41 14.29 -1.53 -4.72
CA GLU A 41 13.02 -1.23 -4.08
C GLU A 41 12.88 -1.98 -2.76
N VAL A 42 12.28 -1.33 -1.78
CA VAL A 42 11.81 -2.01 -0.57
C VAL A 42 10.49 -2.70 -0.88
N ARG A 43 10.45 -4.01 -0.73
CA ARG A 43 9.28 -4.86 -1.00
C ARG A 43 8.65 -5.32 0.30
N LEU A 44 7.34 -5.18 0.43
CA LEU A 44 6.55 -5.68 1.54
C LEU A 44 5.92 -7.02 1.15
N ARG A 45 6.15 -8.05 1.96
CA ARG A 45 5.51 -9.36 1.77
C ARG A 45 4.11 -9.36 2.35
N LEU A 46 3.14 -9.82 1.56
CA LEU A 46 1.72 -9.87 1.91
C LEU A 46 1.25 -11.29 2.27
N GLY A 47 0.22 -11.37 3.08
CA GLY A 47 -0.54 -12.58 3.35
C GLY A 47 -0.36 -13.17 4.73
N THR A 48 0.69 -12.83 5.48
CA THR A 48 0.93 -13.39 6.83
C THR A 48 0.76 -12.36 7.93
N THR A 49 1.41 -11.22 7.82
CA THR A 49 1.37 -10.14 8.83
C THR A 49 0.53 -8.96 8.36
N ILE A 50 0.57 -8.68 7.07
CA ILE A 50 -0.12 -7.56 6.43
C ILE A 50 -0.77 -8.07 5.16
N ASP A 51 -1.92 -7.51 4.85
CA ASP A 51 -2.58 -7.69 3.57
C ASP A 51 -2.88 -6.35 2.92
N ALA A 52 -3.34 -6.38 1.68
CA ALA A 52 -3.62 -5.17 0.93
C ALA A 52 -4.81 -5.35 -0.03
N LEU A 53 -5.56 -4.27 -0.17
CA LEU A 53 -6.65 -4.14 -1.13
C LEU A 53 -6.32 -3.00 -2.07
N VAL A 54 -6.50 -3.20 -3.37
CA VAL A 54 -6.21 -2.21 -4.40
C VAL A 54 -7.47 -1.82 -5.14
N MET A 55 -7.64 -0.52 -5.35
CA MET A 55 -8.80 0.03 -6.04
C MET A 55 -8.45 1.36 -6.72
N ARG A 56 -9.30 1.79 -7.62
CA ARG A 56 -9.16 3.09 -8.29
C ARG A 56 -9.23 4.24 -7.30
N ALA A 57 -8.47 5.30 -7.52
CA ALA A 57 -8.36 6.46 -6.63
C ALA A 57 -9.72 7.11 -6.32
N GLY A 58 -10.60 7.26 -7.32
CA GLY A 58 -11.92 7.86 -7.12
C GLY A 58 -12.78 7.06 -6.14
N PHE A 59 -12.89 5.76 -6.36
CA PHE A 59 -13.60 4.86 -5.44
C PHE A 59 -12.87 4.74 -4.10
N GLY A 60 -11.54 4.68 -4.12
CA GLY A 60 -10.70 4.66 -2.92
C GLY A 60 -10.90 5.87 -2.02
N GLY A 61 -11.11 7.05 -2.60
CA GLY A 61 -11.43 8.27 -1.86
C GLY A 61 -12.74 8.17 -1.07
N GLU A 62 -13.77 7.59 -1.68
CA GLU A 62 -15.05 7.33 -1.01
C GLU A 62 -14.91 6.29 0.11
N VAL A 63 -14.17 5.21 -0.14
CA VAL A 63 -13.88 4.18 0.87
C VAL A 63 -13.11 4.78 2.04
N ASN A 64 -12.08 5.57 1.76
CA ASN A 64 -11.29 6.23 2.80
C ASN A 64 -12.13 7.19 3.64
N HIS A 65 -13.05 7.91 3.03
CA HIS A 65 -14.00 8.77 3.75
C HIS A 65 -14.82 7.97 4.78
N GLN A 66 -15.33 6.80 4.38
CA GLN A 66 -16.04 5.90 5.29
C GLN A 66 -15.14 5.42 6.45
N LEU A 67 -13.88 5.08 6.17
CA LEU A 67 -12.92 4.64 7.18
C LEU A 67 -12.57 5.78 8.15
N VAL A 68 -12.36 6.98 7.65
CA VAL A 68 -12.07 8.16 8.49
C VAL A 68 -13.23 8.46 9.44
N GLN A 69 -14.47 8.43 8.93
CA GLN A 69 -15.66 8.62 9.76
C GLN A 69 -15.83 7.55 10.85
N ALA A 70 -15.40 6.32 10.54
CA ALA A 70 -15.43 5.20 11.49
C ALA A 70 -14.20 5.15 12.41
N MET A 71 -13.27 6.11 12.31
CA MET A 71 -11.99 6.14 13.02
C MET A 71 -11.11 4.90 12.74
N LEU A 72 -11.18 4.37 11.53
CA LEU A 72 -10.50 3.15 11.08
C LEU A 72 -9.51 3.41 9.93
N ARG A 73 -9.10 4.65 9.73
CA ARG A 73 -8.14 4.96 8.67
C ARG A 73 -6.81 4.26 8.89
N GLY A 74 -6.18 3.86 7.81
CA GLY A 74 -4.87 3.21 7.82
C GLY A 74 -3.97 3.68 6.70
N PRO A 75 -2.79 3.08 6.56
CA PRO A 75 -1.84 3.45 5.51
C PRO A 75 -2.42 3.21 4.12
N ILE A 76 -2.18 4.17 3.24
CA ILE A 76 -2.61 4.11 1.84
C ILE A 76 -1.42 4.51 0.97
N ILE A 77 -1.10 3.65 -0.01
CA ILE A 77 -0.09 3.93 -1.03
C ILE A 77 -0.81 4.36 -2.30
N VAL A 78 -0.34 5.45 -2.91
CA VAL A 78 -0.79 5.88 -4.23
C VAL A 78 0.15 5.31 -5.29
N VAL A 79 -0.42 4.59 -6.23
CA VAL A 79 0.28 4.00 -7.38
C VAL A 79 -0.11 4.80 -8.62
N PRO A 80 0.72 5.76 -9.04
CA PRO A 80 0.42 6.54 -10.24
C PRO A 80 0.56 5.69 -11.50
N GLY A 81 -0.33 5.90 -12.43
CA GLY A 81 -0.32 5.29 -13.74
C GLY A 81 -0.51 6.34 -14.84
N THR A 82 -0.28 5.96 -16.09
CA THR A 82 -0.40 6.88 -17.23
C THR A 82 -1.84 7.31 -17.52
N LYS A 83 -2.81 6.44 -17.25
CA LYS A 83 -4.24 6.70 -17.48
C LYS A 83 -5.08 6.65 -16.22
N VAL A 84 -4.64 5.88 -15.23
CA VAL A 84 -5.37 5.62 -14.00
C VAL A 84 -4.45 5.65 -12.82
N VAL A 85 -4.99 6.03 -11.67
CA VAL A 85 -4.29 6.03 -10.39
C VAL A 85 -4.99 5.02 -9.50
N ASP A 86 -4.22 4.11 -8.94
CA ASP A 86 -4.70 3.12 -7.98
C ASP A 86 -4.25 3.47 -6.56
N TRP A 87 -5.08 3.15 -5.60
CA TRP A 87 -4.77 3.24 -4.18
C TRP A 87 -4.69 1.86 -3.57
N VAL A 88 -3.64 1.62 -2.80
CA VAL A 88 -3.42 0.37 -2.07
C VAL A 88 -3.63 0.62 -0.59
N PHE A 89 -4.64 -0.03 -0.03
CA PHE A 89 -4.99 0.04 1.39
C PHE A 89 -4.34 -1.12 2.13
N LEU A 90 -3.50 -0.83 3.12
CA LEU A 90 -2.88 -1.86 3.95
C LEU A 90 -3.79 -2.22 5.13
N THR A 91 -3.88 -3.50 5.41
CA THR A 91 -4.75 -4.07 6.44
C THR A 91 -4.02 -5.12 7.27
N GLN A 92 -4.64 -5.52 8.38
CA GLN A 92 -4.31 -6.77 9.03
C GLN A 92 -4.53 -7.97 8.09
N PRO A 93 -4.01 -9.15 8.41
CA PRO A 93 -4.18 -10.33 7.55
C PRO A 93 -5.65 -10.59 7.22
N ARG A 94 -5.87 -11.05 5.98
CA ARG A 94 -7.21 -11.38 5.49
C ARG A 94 -7.88 -12.44 6.34
N THR A 95 -9.18 -12.34 6.44
CA THR A 95 -10.05 -13.35 7.00
C THR A 95 -10.87 -14.01 5.88
N PRO A 96 -11.39 -15.23 6.08
CA PRO A 96 -12.23 -15.89 5.09
C PRO A 96 -13.41 -15.00 4.66
N MET A 97 -13.66 -14.95 3.36
CA MET A 97 -14.77 -14.19 2.78
C MET A 97 -15.84 -15.10 2.23
N ARG A 98 -17.09 -14.69 2.41
CA ARG A 98 -18.23 -15.34 1.76
C ARG A 98 -18.23 -15.07 0.26
N GLN A 99 -18.82 -15.96 -0.54
CA GLN A 99 -18.93 -15.77 -1.99
C GLN A 99 -19.61 -14.45 -2.37
N SER A 100 -20.64 -14.03 -1.63
CA SER A 100 -21.30 -12.74 -1.84
C SER A 100 -20.37 -11.55 -1.61
N THR A 101 -19.49 -11.64 -0.64
CA THR A 101 -18.47 -10.60 -0.38
C THR A 101 -17.45 -10.52 -1.52
N ILE A 102 -16.95 -11.66 -1.97
CA ILE A 102 -16.04 -11.75 -3.11
C ILE A 102 -16.69 -11.17 -4.36
N ALA A 103 -17.94 -11.51 -4.62
CA ALA A 103 -18.69 -10.97 -5.76
C ALA A 103 -18.83 -9.44 -5.71
N ASP A 104 -19.11 -8.88 -4.54
CA ASP A 104 -19.18 -7.43 -4.35
C ASP A 104 -17.83 -6.74 -4.62
N LEU A 105 -16.72 -7.32 -4.13
CA LEU A 105 -15.38 -6.79 -4.39
C LEU A 105 -15.04 -6.82 -5.88
N VAL A 106 -15.32 -7.92 -6.55
CA VAL A 106 -15.09 -8.07 -8.00
C VAL A 106 -15.94 -7.06 -8.77
N ALA A 107 -17.20 -6.90 -8.43
CA ALA A 107 -18.09 -5.93 -9.06
C ALA A 107 -17.63 -4.48 -8.85
N ALA A 108 -17.07 -4.18 -7.68
CA ALA A 108 -16.48 -2.87 -7.36
C ALA A 108 -15.09 -2.67 -7.99
N ARG A 109 -14.57 -3.66 -8.69
CA ARG A 109 -13.20 -3.67 -9.26
C ARG A 109 -12.11 -3.48 -8.21
N VAL A 110 -12.32 -4.03 -7.03
CA VAL A 110 -11.33 -4.10 -5.97
C VAL A 110 -10.56 -5.40 -6.07
N GLY A 111 -9.25 -5.30 -6.10
CA GLY A 111 -8.34 -6.44 -6.13
C GLY A 111 -7.67 -6.67 -4.79
N TRP A 112 -7.09 -7.85 -4.66
CA TRP A 112 -6.19 -8.22 -3.57
C TRP A 112 -5.11 -9.16 -4.10
N TYR A 113 -4.11 -9.41 -3.29
CA TYR A 113 -2.91 -10.12 -3.72
C TYR A 113 -2.91 -11.57 -3.20
N ASN A 114 -2.25 -12.45 -3.90
CA ASN A 114 -2.00 -13.81 -3.41
C ASN A 114 -1.09 -13.79 -2.18
N VAL A 115 -1.29 -14.74 -1.27
CA VAL A 115 -0.40 -14.95 -0.12
C VAL A 115 1.03 -15.18 -0.60
N GLY A 116 1.99 -14.47 -0.03
CA GLY A 116 3.40 -14.52 -0.42
C GLY A 116 3.79 -13.54 -1.53
N SER A 117 2.84 -12.83 -2.14
CA SER A 117 3.13 -11.73 -3.07
C SER A 117 3.83 -10.59 -2.35
N THR A 118 4.57 -9.79 -3.11
CA THR A 118 5.21 -8.58 -2.60
C THR A 118 4.72 -7.35 -3.35
N ILE A 119 4.66 -6.23 -2.65
CA ILE A 119 4.42 -4.92 -3.24
C ILE A 119 5.57 -3.97 -2.91
N ALA A 120 5.82 -3.02 -3.80
CA ALA A 120 6.80 -1.97 -3.54
C ALA A 120 6.27 -0.99 -2.49
N LEU A 121 7.14 -0.55 -1.58
CA LEU A 121 6.85 0.54 -0.65
C LEU A 121 7.47 1.84 -1.16
N PRO A 122 6.83 3.00 -0.88
CA PRO A 122 7.36 4.28 -1.28
C PRO A 122 8.75 4.55 -0.68
N ALA A 123 9.64 5.15 -1.47
CA ALA A 123 10.92 5.65 -1.00
C ALA A 123 10.75 6.93 -0.18
N PHE A 124 11.79 7.30 0.59
CA PHE A 124 11.83 8.60 1.25
C PHE A 124 11.85 9.73 0.21
N GLY A 125 11.05 10.77 0.46
CA GLY A 125 10.98 11.93 -0.42
C GLY A 125 10.29 11.65 -1.76
N ALA A 126 9.54 10.56 -1.88
CA ALA A 126 8.75 10.28 -3.07
C ALA A 126 7.75 11.40 -3.34
N THR A 127 7.71 11.86 -4.59
CA THR A 127 6.87 12.96 -5.07
C THR A 127 5.83 12.45 -6.06
N GLU A 128 4.96 13.35 -6.54
CA GLU A 128 4.03 13.04 -7.62
C GLU A 128 4.75 12.43 -8.83
N GLY A 129 4.20 11.37 -9.39
CA GLY A 129 4.82 10.58 -10.46
C GLY A 129 5.50 9.31 -9.97
N ASP A 130 5.90 9.27 -8.72
CA ASP A 130 6.43 8.09 -8.04
C ASP A 130 5.37 7.48 -7.10
N LEU A 131 5.63 6.25 -6.66
CA LEU A 131 4.89 5.64 -5.58
C LEU A 131 5.02 6.49 -4.31
N TYR A 132 3.92 6.87 -3.67
CA TYR A 132 3.97 7.69 -2.47
C TYR A 132 2.87 7.34 -1.45
N TRP A 133 3.12 7.71 -0.18
CA TRP A 133 2.14 7.56 0.88
C TRP A 133 1.10 8.69 0.84
N LEU A 134 -0.15 8.36 0.64
CA LEU A 134 -1.26 9.27 0.89
C LEU A 134 -1.50 9.40 2.39
N GLN A 135 -1.52 8.26 3.06
CA GLN A 135 -1.58 8.13 4.51
C GLN A 135 -0.41 7.27 4.96
N ARG A 136 0.51 7.84 5.71
CA ARG A 136 1.69 7.14 6.21
C ARG A 136 1.32 6.16 7.33
N PRO A 137 2.04 5.04 7.45
CA PRO A 137 1.92 4.20 8.63
C PRO A 137 2.45 4.93 9.88
N GLU A 138 1.82 4.67 11.01
CA GLU A 138 2.23 5.22 12.30
C GLU A 138 2.73 4.09 13.19
N THR A 139 3.81 4.34 13.94
CA THR A 139 4.29 3.44 14.98
C THR A 139 3.25 3.32 16.09
N ASP A 140 3.11 2.11 16.65
CA ASP A 140 2.16 1.80 17.73
C ASP A 140 0.68 1.96 17.37
N VAL A 141 0.36 2.14 16.09
CA VAL A 141 -1.02 2.16 15.58
C VAL A 141 -1.26 0.88 14.78
N GLU A 142 -2.24 0.11 15.19
CA GLU A 142 -2.64 -1.10 14.46
C GLU A 142 -3.23 -0.75 13.09
N LEU A 143 -2.94 -1.62 12.12
CA LEU A 143 -3.59 -1.55 10.81
C LEU A 143 -5.10 -1.84 10.97
N PRO A 144 -5.95 -1.27 10.11
CA PRO A 144 -7.36 -1.64 10.09
C PRO A 144 -7.53 -3.14 9.84
N ALA A 145 -8.51 -3.74 10.48
CA ALA A 145 -8.87 -5.12 10.20
C ALA A 145 -9.31 -5.28 8.74
N TRP A 146 -8.95 -6.39 8.12
CA TRP A 146 -9.39 -6.73 6.76
C TRP A 146 -10.90 -6.60 6.58
N GLY A 147 -11.68 -7.18 7.49
CA GLY A 147 -13.14 -7.12 7.44
C GLY A 147 -13.71 -5.72 7.58
N SER A 148 -13.04 -4.82 8.29
CA SER A 148 -13.45 -3.41 8.43
C SER A 148 -13.30 -2.65 7.11
N VAL A 149 -12.20 -2.85 6.42
CA VAL A 149 -11.95 -2.23 5.10
C VAL A 149 -12.88 -2.83 4.05
N VAL A 150 -13.04 -4.15 4.01
CA VAL A 150 -13.99 -4.84 3.13
C VAL A 150 -15.42 -4.34 3.38
N GLY A 151 -15.81 -4.15 4.63
CA GLY A 151 -17.11 -3.60 4.98
C GLY A 151 -17.31 -2.18 4.45
N ALA A 152 -16.31 -1.33 4.56
CA ALA A 152 -16.35 0.03 4.01
C ALA A 152 -16.46 0.01 2.47
N ILE A 153 -15.74 -0.87 1.80
CA ILE A 153 -15.84 -1.07 0.34
C ILE A 153 -17.26 -1.45 -0.05
N ARG A 154 -17.85 -2.41 0.62
CA ARG A 154 -19.20 -2.89 0.33
C ARG A 154 -20.27 -1.81 0.57
N ARG A 155 -20.14 -1.03 1.64
CA ARG A 155 -21.05 0.10 1.90
C ARG A 155 -20.91 1.16 0.81
N THR A 156 -19.72 1.52 0.44
CA THR A 156 -19.44 2.49 -0.65
C THR A 156 -20.02 2.01 -1.96
N PHE A 157 -19.80 0.76 -2.31
CA PHE A 157 -20.32 0.16 -3.53
C PHE A 157 -21.86 0.21 -3.61
N ARG A 158 -22.55 -0.05 -2.50
CA ARG A 158 -24.02 0.00 -2.43
C ARG A 158 -24.58 1.42 -2.49
N LEU A 159 -23.82 2.42 -2.08
CA LEU A 159 -24.25 3.82 -2.11
C LEU A 159 -24.07 4.46 -3.50
N THR A 160 -23.19 3.91 -4.32
CA THR A 160 -22.81 4.47 -5.62
C THR A 160 -23.48 3.79 -6.81
N TRP A 161 -24.15 2.65 -6.62
CA TRP A 161 -24.76 1.83 -7.69
C TRP A 161 -26.19 1.43 -7.36
#